data_ac68705c9f9fb1e296d6b12924244c5d
#
_entry.id   ac68705c9f9fb1e296d6b12924244c5d
#
_cell.length_a   1.000
_cell.length_b   1.000
_cell.length_c   1.000
_cell.angle_alpha   90.00
_cell.angle_beta   90.00
_cell.angle_gamma   90.00
#
_symmetry.space_group_name_H-M   'P 1'
#
loop_
_entity.id
_entity.type
_entity.pdbx_description
1 polymer ?
#
loop_
_entity_poly.entity_id
_entity_poly.type
_entity_poly.pdbx_seq_one_letter_code
_entity_poly.pdbx_strand_id
1 'polypeptide(L)'
;MSLPYIVDGDIEDAIASLKKIGKMGLENIIPGHGDIILRGEIDSEVKENLAYLSNIRKVVRKASRRKYPLEILKESKVEDCGKSRVLIGGLAESLHRRNLRALYTHLYGTVPEEAPDDGYDYDEEVDEDDTDRD
;
A
#
# COMPACT_ATOMS: atom_id res chain seq x y z
N MET A 1 -1.64 12.23 10.24
CA MET A 1 -1.75 11.47 8.96
C MET A 1 -2.17 10.03 9.21
N SER A 2 -3.15 9.55 8.48
CA SER A 2 -3.66 8.17 8.58
C SER A 2 -3.44 7.42 7.26
N LEU A 3 -3.51 6.10 7.32
CA LEU A 3 -3.52 5.23 6.14
C LEU A 3 -4.89 4.55 6.05
N PRO A 4 -5.66 4.74 4.97
CA PRO A 4 -6.90 4.00 4.78
C PRO A 4 -6.63 2.49 4.76
N TYR A 5 -7.38 1.72 5.55
CA TYR A 5 -7.30 0.26 5.60
C TYR A 5 -8.61 -0.32 5.08
N ILE A 6 -8.54 -0.96 3.92
CA ILE A 6 -9.71 -1.40 3.15
C ILE A 6 -9.83 -2.93 3.02
N VAL A 7 -9.08 -3.67 3.82
CA VAL A 7 -9.02 -5.14 3.70
C VAL A 7 -10.40 -5.78 3.90
N ASP A 8 -11.18 -5.28 4.85
CA ASP A 8 -12.51 -5.79 5.18
C ASP A 8 -13.65 -4.91 4.62
N GLY A 9 -13.30 -3.95 3.75
CA GLY A 9 -14.24 -2.98 3.23
C GLY A 9 -14.26 -2.88 1.71
N ASP A 10 -15.11 -1.99 1.22
CA ASP A 10 -15.22 -1.64 -0.19
C ASP A 10 -14.52 -0.31 -0.47
N ILE A 11 -13.72 -0.25 -1.54
CA ILE A 11 -12.96 0.97 -1.87
C ILE A 11 -13.87 2.11 -2.31
N GLU A 12 -14.98 1.83 -3.00
CA GLU A 12 -15.92 2.88 -3.44
C GLU A 12 -16.65 3.49 -2.23
N ASP A 13 -17.02 2.65 -1.26
CA ASP A 13 -17.61 3.11 -0.01
C ASP A 13 -16.61 3.93 0.83
N ALA A 14 -15.34 3.54 0.86
CA ALA A 14 -14.28 4.30 1.52
C ALA A 14 -14.10 5.68 0.87
N ILE A 15 -14.07 5.75 -0.46
CA ILE A 15 -13.99 7.00 -1.22
C ILE A 15 -15.21 7.89 -0.93
N ALA A 16 -16.42 7.32 -0.97
CA ALA A 16 -17.65 8.06 -0.70
C ALA A 16 -17.67 8.61 0.73
N SER A 17 -17.23 7.80 1.70
CA SER A 17 -17.14 8.20 3.11
C SER A 17 -16.15 9.34 3.33
N LEU A 18 -14.95 9.27 2.73
CA LEU A 18 -13.97 10.35 2.80
C LEU A 18 -14.50 11.67 2.22
N LYS A 19 -15.15 11.60 1.07
CA LYS A 19 -15.79 12.78 0.45
C LYS A 19 -16.89 13.37 1.33
N LYS A 20 -17.66 12.53 2.01
CA LYS A 20 -18.69 12.96 2.96
C LYS A 20 -18.06 13.65 4.17
N ILE A 21 -17.02 13.04 4.77
CA ILE A 21 -16.28 13.61 5.91
C ILE A 21 -15.74 15.00 5.55
N GLY A 22 -15.13 15.17 4.39
CA GLY A 22 -14.60 16.45 3.93
C GLY A 22 -15.65 17.56 3.79
N LYS A 23 -16.95 17.21 3.64
CA LYS A 23 -18.06 18.16 3.51
C LYS A 23 -18.80 18.43 4.83
N MET A 24 -18.46 17.73 5.90
CA MET A 24 -19.21 17.85 7.17
C MET A 24 -18.89 19.11 7.96
N GLY A 25 -17.87 19.89 7.59
CA GLY A 25 -17.49 21.10 8.31
C GLY A 25 -17.03 20.84 9.75
N LEU A 26 -16.32 19.74 9.96
CA LEU A 26 -15.85 19.30 11.27
C LEU A 26 -14.77 20.24 11.81
N GLU A 27 -14.75 20.39 13.13
CA GLU A 27 -13.71 21.16 13.83
C GLU A 27 -12.41 20.33 13.96
N ASN A 28 -12.56 19.10 14.40
CA ASN A 28 -11.45 18.17 14.54
C ASN A 28 -11.94 16.75 14.21
N ILE A 29 -10.99 15.88 13.86
CA ILE A 29 -11.24 14.44 13.69
C ILE A 29 -10.31 13.68 14.63
N ILE A 30 -10.87 12.80 15.42
CA ILE A 30 -10.12 11.87 16.26
C ILE A 30 -10.15 10.51 15.55
N PRO A 31 -9.05 10.13 14.87
CA PRO A 31 -9.00 8.84 14.20
C PRO A 31 -8.82 7.69 15.19
N GLY A 32 -9.17 6.48 14.79
CA GLY A 32 -8.91 5.29 15.59
C GLY A 32 -7.42 4.98 15.77
N HIS A 33 -6.60 5.41 14.80
CA HIS A 33 -5.14 5.31 14.80
C HIS A 33 -4.54 6.58 14.22
N GLY A 34 -3.48 7.09 14.87
CA GLY A 34 -2.78 8.31 14.47
C GLY A 34 -3.18 9.52 15.31
N ASP A 35 -2.64 10.66 14.93
CA ASP A 35 -2.82 11.93 15.66
C ASP A 35 -4.19 12.55 15.36
N ILE A 36 -4.62 13.44 16.27
CA ILE A 36 -5.81 14.26 16.05
C ILE A 36 -5.60 15.14 14.82
N ILE A 37 -6.58 15.16 13.93
CA ILE A 37 -6.59 15.98 12.72
C ILE A 37 -7.33 17.26 13.03
N LEU A 38 -6.62 18.36 13.01
CA LEU A 38 -7.18 19.68 13.29
C LEU A 38 -7.94 20.24 12.08
N ARG A 39 -8.85 21.16 12.31
CA ARG A 39 -9.70 21.80 11.28
C ARG A 39 -8.92 22.23 10.04
N GLY A 40 -7.77 22.87 10.21
CA GLY A 40 -6.93 23.34 9.09
C GLY A 40 -6.25 22.24 8.30
N GLU A 41 -6.24 21.01 8.80
CA GLU A 41 -5.57 19.84 8.21
C GLU A 41 -6.58 18.89 7.53
N ILE A 42 -7.88 19.01 7.83
CA ILE A 42 -8.91 18.07 7.37
C ILE A 42 -8.94 17.96 5.85
N ASP A 43 -8.90 19.08 5.14
CA ASP A 43 -8.96 19.10 3.67
C ASP A 43 -7.75 18.42 3.04
N SER A 44 -6.55 18.64 3.56
CA SER A 44 -5.32 18.01 3.06
C SER A 44 -5.34 16.51 3.37
N GLU A 45 -5.74 16.12 4.57
CA GLU A 45 -5.84 14.72 4.97
C GLU A 45 -6.85 13.94 4.10
N VAL A 46 -8.03 14.51 3.85
CA VAL A 46 -9.03 13.91 2.96
C VAL A 46 -8.49 13.76 1.55
N LYS A 47 -7.84 14.79 1.00
CA LYS A 47 -7.26 14.74 -0.35
C LYS A 47 -6.16 13.70 -0.48
N GLU A 48 -5.27 13.63 0.50
CA GLU A 48 -4.19 12.63 0.52
C GLU A 48 -4.72 11.20 0.61
N ASN A 49 -5.74 10.96 1.43
CA ASN A 49 -6.36 9.65 1.55
C ASN A 49 -7.10 9.25 0.25
N LEU A 50 -7.81 10.19 -0.38
CA LEU A 50 -8.44 9.96 -1.68
C LEU A 50 -7.40 9.67 -2.78
N ALA A 51 -6.29 10.40 -2.78
CA ALA A 51 -5.19 10.17 -3.72
C ALA A 51 -4.56 8.78 -3.53
N TYR A 52 -4.33 8.37 -2.28
CA TYR A 52 -3.83 7.04 -1.95
C TYR A 52 -4.76 5.94 -2.48
N LEU A 53 -6.07 6.02 -2.21
CA LEU A 53 -7.04 5.04 -2.70
C LEU A 53 -7.07 4.99 -4.24
N SER A 54 -6.99 6.14 -4.89
CA SER A 54 -6.90 6.21 -6.36
C SER A 54 -5.61 5.56 -6.88
N ASN A 55 -4.48 5.77 -6.21
CA ASN A 55 -3.19 5.24 -6.61
C ASN A 55 -3.11 3.71 -6.45
N ILE A 56 -3.57 3.16 -5.31
CA ILE A 56 -3.61 1.70 -5.14
C ILE A 56 -4.52 1.03 -6.17
N ARG A 57 -5.63 1.67 -6.55
CA ARG A 57 -6.50 1.18 -7.61
C ARG A 57 -5.79 1.12 -8.98
N LYS A 58 -4.96 2.11 -9.28
CA LYS A 58 -4.12 2.10 -10.51
C LYS A 58 -3.08 0.98 -10.48
N VAL A 59 -2.43 0.77 -9.34
CA VAL A 59 -1.45 -0.32 -9.15
C VAL A 59 -2.11 -1.67 -9.39
N VAL A 60 -3.24 -1.92 -8.75
CA VAL A 60 -3.99 -3.18 -8.88
C VAL A 60 -4.47 -3.40 -10.32
N ARG A 61 -4.95 -2.36 -11.00
CA ARG A 61 -5.32 -2.43 -12.42
C ARG A 61 -4.13 -2.75 -13.32
N LYS A 62 -2.96 -2.16 -13.06
CA LYS A 62 -1.72 -2.48 -13.78
C LYS A 62 -1.34 -3.94 -13.55
N ALA A 63 -1.40 -4.41 -12.32
CA ALA A 63 -1.09 -5.79 -11.95
C ALA A 63 -2.00 -6.80 -12.66
N SER A 64 -3.31 -6.53 -12.74
CA SER A 64 -4.28 -7.44 -13.38
C SER A 64 -4.01 -7.73 -14.86
N ARG A 65 -3.22 -6.89 -15.52
CA ARG A 65 -2.82 -7.05 -16.92
C ARG A 65 -1.52 -7.84 -17.10
N ARG A 66 -0.92 -8.31 -16.01
CA ARG A 66 0.35 -9.04 -16.01
C ARG A 66 0.12 -10.53 -15.76
N LYS A 67 1.05 -11.33 -16.26
CA LYS A 67 1.00 -12.80 -16.08
C LYS A 67 1.09 -13.17 -14.60
N TYR A 68 1.96 -12.46 -13.86
CA TYR A 68 2.18 -12.66 -12.44
C TYR A 68 1.84 -11.36 -11.67
N PRO A 69 0.56 -11.13 -11.36
CA PRO A 69 0.11 -9.89 -10.73
C PRO A 69 0.79 -9.60 -9.39
N LEU A 70 1.08 -10.64 -8.61
CA LEU A 70 1.66 -10.49 -7.27
C LEU A 70 3.03 -9.79 -7.30
N GLU A 71 3.83 -10.00 -8.35
CA GLU A 71 5.13 -9.34 -8.50
C GLU A 71 4.98 -7.82 -8.59
N ILE A 72 4.01 -7.34 -9.37
CA ILE A 72 3.72 -5.90 -9.45
C ILE A 72 3.25 -5.35 -8.10
N LEU A 73 2.43 -6.10 -7.37
CA LEU A 73 1.95 -5.67 -6.05
C LEU A 73 3.08 -5.64 -5.02
N LYS A 74 4.04 -6.58 -5.08
CA LYS A 74 5.21 -6.61 -4.20
C LYS A 74 6.18 -5.45 -4.45
N GLU A 75 6.33 -5.02 -5.70
CA GLU A 75 7.20 -3.89 -6.09
C GLU A 75 6.64 -2.54 -5.65
N SER A 76 5.32 -2.43 -5.50
CA SER A 76 4.68 -1.17 -5.11
C SER A 76 4.96 -0.82 -3.65
N LYS A 77 5.56 0.33 -3.44
CA LYS A 77 5.82 0.88 -2.11
C LYS A 77 4.71 1.84 -1.70
N VAL A 78 4.47 1.96 -0.40
CA VAL A 78 3.48 2.91 0.13
C VAL A 78 3.79 4.35 -0.28
N GLU A 79 5.07 4.69 -0.40
CA GLU A 79 5.54 6.02 -0.81
C GLU A 79 5.18 6.34 -2.27
N ASP A 80 5.19 5.36 -3.16
CA ASP A 80 4.76 5.52 -4.56
C ASP A 80 3.26 5.85 -4.67
N CYS A 81 2.50 5.52 -3.64
CA CYS A 81 1.08 5.83 -3.53
C CYS A 81 0.77 7.09 -2.71
N GLY A 82 1.79 7.85 -2.31
CA GLY A 82 1.65 9.14 -1.66
C GLY A 82 1.53 9.10 -0.13
N LYS A 83 1.93 8.01 0.51
CA LYS A 83 1.96 7.88 1.96
C LYS A 83 3.36 7.57 2.47
N SER A 84 3.69 8.05 3.66
CA SER A 84 4.99 7.78 4.28
C SER A 84 5.02 6.40 4.93
N ARG A 85 6.13 5.67 4.76
CA ARG A 85 6.35 4.36 5.39
C ARG A 85 6.49 4.41 6.92
N VAL A 86 6.78 5.58 7.49
CA VAL A 86 6.90 5.74 8.95
C VAL A 86 5.56 5.88 9.65
N LEU A 87 4.46 6.05 8.89
CA LEU A 87 3.11 6.12 9.46
C LEU A 87 2.80 4.86 10.27
N ILE A 88 1.99 5.04 11.31
CA ILE A 88 1.51 3.95 12.17
C ILE A 88 2.69 3.15 12.76
N GLY A 89 3.71 3.88 13.27
CA GLY A 89 4.87 3.24 13.88
C GLY A 89 5.69 2.34 12.93
N GLY A 90 5.68 2.65 11.62
CA GLY A 90 6.39 1.88 10.61
C GLY A 90 5.59 0.71 10.00
N LEU A 91 4.33 0.52 10.39
CA LEU A 91 3.47 -0.54 9.85
C LEU A 91 2.84 -0.21 8.48
N ALA A 92 2.98 1.04 8.01
CA ALA A 92 2.31 1.51 6.79
C ALA A 92 2.62 0.65 5.57
N GLU A 93 3.86 0.20 5.38
CA GLU A 93 4.25 -0.66 4.26
C GLU A 93 3.55 -2.03 4.32
N SER A 94 3.48 -2.63 5.50
CA SER A 94 2.78 -3.92 5.69
C SER A 94 1.27 -3.79 5.42
N LEU A 95 0.66 -2.73 5.91
CA LEU A 95 -0.78 -2.45 5.68
C LEU A 95 -1.06 -2.13 4.21
N HIS A 96 -0.14 -1.41 3.55
CA HIS A 96 -0.23 -1.12 2.13
C HIS A 96 -0.26 -2.40 1.28
N ARG A 97 0.63 -3.35 1.56
CA ARG A 97 0.64 -4.65 0.87
C ARG A 97 -0.65 -5.42 1.08
N ARG A 98 -1.20 -5.40 2.29
CA ARG A 98 -2.51 -6.02 2.58
C ARG A 98 -3.64 -5.35 1.81
N ASN A 99 -3.65 -4.02 1.74
CA ASN A 99 -4.62 -3.27 0.95
C ASN A 99 -4.57 -3.65 -0.53
N LEU A 100 -3.38 -3.74 -1.12
CA LEU A 100 -3.21 -4.11 -2.53
C LEU A 100 -3.74 -5.51 -2.83
N ARG A 101 -3.40 -6.49 -1.99
CA ARG A 101 -3.86 -7.88 -2.17
C ARG A 101 -5.37 -8.00 -2.00
N ALA A 102 -5.92 -7.38 -0.97
CA ALA A 102 -7.35 -7.38 -0.71
C ALA A 102 -8.13 -6.72 -1.85
N LEU A 103 -7.66 -5.56 -2.32
CA LEU A 103 -8.29 -4.84 -3.42
C LEU A 103 -8.24 -5.65 -4.73
N TYR A 104 -7.10 -6.31 -5.02
CA TYR A 104 -6.98 -7.17 -6.18
C TYR A 104 -8.01 -8.32 -6.12
N THR A 105 -8.07 -9.02 -4.99
CA THR A 105 -9.00 -10.14 -4.79
C THR A 105 -10.46 -9.67 -4.88
N HIS A 106 -10.78 -8.51 -4.30
CA HIS A 106 -12.12 -7.95 -4.34
C HIS A 106 -12.56 -7.59 -5.76
N LEU A 107 -11.68 -6.95 -6.55
CA LEU A 107 -12.01 -6.51 -7.92
C LEU A 107 -12.02 -7.63 -8.94
N TYR A 108 -11.17 -8.64 -8.79
CA TYR A 108 -10.97 -9.69 -9.82
C TYR A 108 -11.39 -11.08 -9.36
N GLY A 109 -11.83 -11.25 -8.12
CA GLY A 109 -12.38 -12.51 -7.58
C GLY A 109 -11.36 -13.63 -7.39
N THR A 110 -10.07 -13.37 -7.61
CA THR A 110 -8.97 -14.33 -7.47
C THR A 110 -7.82 -13.76 -6.68
N VAL A 111 -7.08 -14.62 -5.98
CA VAL A 111 -5.81 -14.24 -5.35
C VAL A 111 -4.78 -13.95 -6.45
N PRO A 112 -3.96 -12.88 -6.34
CA PRO A 112 -2.94 -12.59 -7.34
C PRO A 112 -1.91 -13.71 -7.43
N GLU A 113 -1.63 -14.17 -8.65
CA GLU A 113 -0.65 -15.21 -8.91
C GLU A 113 0.78 -14.69 -8.74
N GLU A 114 1.62 -15.55 -8.16
CA GLU A 114 3.06 -15.35 -8.00
C GLU A 114 3.80 -16.04 -9.14
N ALA A 115 4.96 -15.49 -9.52
CA ALA A 115 5.85 -16.18 -10.44
C ALA A 115 6.31 -17.51 -9.81
N PRO A 116 6.46 -18.59 -10.60
CA PRO A 116 7.01 -19.82 -10.08
C PRO A 116 8.42 -19.55 -9.52
N ASP A 117 8.72 -20.19 -8.41
CA ASP A 117 10.07 -20.21 -7.87
C ASP A 117 10.92 -21.08 -8.79
N ASP A 118 11.75 -20.44 -9.61
CA ASP A 118 12.58 -21.12 -10.62
C ASP A 118 13.75 -21.89 -10.00
N GLY A 119 13.85 -21.91 -8.68
CA GLY A 119 14.81 -22.75 -7.95
C GLY A 119 16.28 -22.45 -8.25
N TYR A 120 16.59 -21.31 -8.86
CA TYR A 120 17.96 -20.84 -9.00
C TYR A 120 18.36 -20.11 -7.72
N ASP A 121 18.81 -20.88 -6.73
CA ASP A 121 19.69 -20.36 -5.70
C ASP A 121 20.96 -19.90 -6.44
N TYR A 122 21.15 -18.61 -6.55
CA TYR A 122 22.46 -18.06 -6.80
C TYR A 122 23.24 -18.23 -5.49
N ASP A 123 23.82 -19.42 -5.31
CA ASP A 123 24.93 -19.57 -4.39
C ASP A 123 25.99 -18.57 -4.87
N GLU A 124 26.13 -17.46 -4.15
CA GLU A 124 27.29 -16.60 -4.26
C GLU A 124 28.49 -17.50 -3.94
N GLU A 125 29.16 -17.97 -5.00
CA GLU A 125 30.51 -18.50 -4.87
C GLU A 125 31.34 -17.36 -4.30
N VAL A 126 31.54 -17.40 -2.99
CA VAL A 126 32.58 -16.64 -2.33
C VAL A 126 33.89 -17.23 -2.79
N ASP A 127 34.50 -16.61 -3.80
CA ASP A 127 35.89 -16.87 -4.15
C ASP A 127 36.73 -16.51 -2.93
N GLU A 128 37.03 -17.53 -2.11
CA GLU A 128 38.15 -17.49 -1.18
C GLU A 128 39.43 -17.53 -2.02
N ASP A 129 39.86 -16.35 -2.49
CA ASP A 129 41.20 -16.21 -3.06
C ASP A 129 42.22 -16.20 -1.95
N ASP A 130 42.76 -17.40 -1.78
CA ASP A 130 43.91 -17.76 -0.99
C ASP A 130 45.16 -17.01 -1.52
N THR A 131 45.64 -16.02 -0.77
CA THR A 131 46.99 -15.50 -0.94
C THR A 131 47.81 -15.64 0.32
N ASP A 132 48.16 -16.87 0.61
CA ASP A 132 49.45 -17.17 1.22
C ASP A 132 50.53 -17.11 0.14
N ARG A 133 51.44 -16.14 0.22
CA ARG A 133 52.86 -16.33 -0.15
C ARG A 133 53.73 -15.14 0.32
N ASP A 134 54.65 -15.52 1.19
CA ASP A 134 55.99 -15.02 1.53
C ASP A 134 56.11 -13.76 2.38
#